data_3f36f2ce3eb95ed26355eeb3f52a8dcf
#
_entry.id   3f36f2ce3eb95ed26355eeb3f52a8dcf
#
_cell.length_a   1.000
_cell.length_b   1.000
_cell.length_c   1.000
_cell.angle_alpha   90.00
_cell.angle_beta   90.00
_cell.angle_gamma   90.00
#
_symmetry.space_group_name_H-M   'P 1'
#
loop_
_entity.id
_entity.type
_entity.pdbx_description
1 polymer ?
#
loop_
_entity_poly.entity_id
_entity_poly.type
_entity_poly.pdbx_seq_one_letter_code
_entity_poly.pdbx_strand_id
1 'polypeptide(L)'
;MSEFALETRNQLVGLFGIVERNVYLTKRYFLWDLAFMVWTIANTLTIVFIARAIPGITPTQENTAATALLIGATIWAFLGIIFEFMTETVAWERWEGTIEYTFMAPLSRLVHLFGQGAYAVLYGLIRATILFFAVAAFIGVHMPAANFGAALGLLALASVSFIGVGIMTSVLPLISPEKGAQLGFVCQGIMLVVSGVYYPVTVMPEWMQWISKISPATYA
;
A
#
# COMPACT_ATOMS: atom_id res chain seq x y z
N MET A 1 15.41 25.73 26.84
CA MET A 1 14.60 24.74 26.17
C MET A 1 14.72 23.47 26.98
N SER A 2 13.62 22.82 27.38
CA SER A 2 13.71 21.60 28.22
C SER A 2 14.37 20.46 27.42
N GLU A 3 15.08 19.54 28.11
CA GLU A 3 15.68 18.35 27.46
C GLU A 3 14.66 17.59 26.62
N PHE A 4 13.43 17.45 27.10
CA PHE A 4 12.31 16.85 26.41
C PHE A 4 12.00 17.54 25.07
N ALA A 5 12.05 18.88 24.99
CA ALA A 5 11.78 19.61 23.76
C ALA A 5 12.92 19.43 22.73
N LEU A 6 14.16 19.29 23.19
CA LEU A 6 15.32 18.99 22.34
C LEU A 6 15.24 17.56 21.77
N GLU A 7 14.88 16.60 22.60
CA GLU A 7 14.73 15.21 22.20
C GLU A 7 13.60 15.05 21.19
N THR A 8 12.43 15.64 21.43
CA THR A 8 11.29 15.62 20.51
C THR A 8 11.67 16.25 19.15
N ARG A 9 12.39 17.39 19.17
CA ARG A 9 12.87 18.03 17.94
C ARG A 9 13.81 17.11 17.16
N ASN A 10 14.74 16.45 17.84
CA ASN A 10 15.69 15.54 17.20
C ASN A 10 15.00 14.34 16.58
N GLN A 11 13.98 13.78 17.23
CA GLN A 11 13.18 12.69 16.69
C GLN A 11 12.37 13.12 15.45
N LEU A 12 11.81 14.33 15.45
CA LEU A 12 11.11 14.88 14.27
C LEU A 12 12.07 15.13 13.09
N VAL A 13 13.25 15.71 13.35
CA VAL A 13 14.28 15.89 12.32
C VAL A 13 14.71 14.54 11.74
N GLY A 14 14.85 13.53 12.59
CA GLY A 14 15.16 12.18 12.17
C GLY A 14 14.08 11.55 11.29
N LEU A 15 12.81 11.74 11.64
CA LEU A 15 11.68 11.29 10.82
C LEU A 15 11.73 11.91 9.42
N PHE A 16 11.96 13.24 9.34
CA PHE A 16 12.15 13.93 8.06
C PHE A 16 13.35 13.39 7.27
N GLY A 17 14.47 13.11 7.94
CA GLY A 17 15.66 12.52 7.31
C GLY A 17 15.37 11.16 6.68
N ILE A 18 14.51 10.32 7.31
CA ILE A 18 14.10 9.02 6.76
C ILE A 18 13.24 9.22 5.52
N VAL A 19 12.27 10.13 5.55
CA VAL A 19 11.43 10.46 4.39
C VAL A 19 12.30 10.98 3.24
N GLU A 20 13.23 11.89 3.51
CA GLU A 20 14.15 12.44 2.53
C GLU A 20 15.06 11.35 1.91
N ARG A 21 15.63 10.46 2.74
CA ARG A 21 16.41 9.31 2.29
C ARG A 21 15.61 8.48 1.27
N ASN A 22 14.37 8.15 1.58
CA ASN A 22 13.52 7.35 0.70
C ASN A 22 13.17 8.07 -0.62
N VAL A 23 12.99 9.39 -0.59
CA VAL A 23 12.85 10.20 -1.83
C VAL A 23 14.07 10.07 -2.71
N TYR A 24 15.29 10.15 -2.13
CA TYR A 24 16.53 9.99 -2.90
C TYR A 24 16.69 8.58 -3.44
N LEU A 25 16.33 7.55 -2.68
CA LEU A 25 16.37 6.16 -3.13
C LEU A 25 15.41 5.93 -4.30
N THR A 26 14.17 6.39 -4.20
CA THR A 26 13.20 6.30 -5.30
C THR A 26 13.67 7.04 -6.55
N LYS A 27 14.25 8.23 -6.42
CA LYS A 27 14.85 8.94 -7.57
C LYS A 27 16.01 8.17 -8.19
N ARG A 28 16.84 7.54 -7.37
CA ARG A 28 17.99 6.75 -7.85
C ARG A 28 17.55 5.52 -8.64
N TYR A 29 16.48 4.87 -8.21
CA TYR A 29 15.94 3.66 -8.84
C TYR A 29 14.69 3.91 -9.68
N PHE A 30 14.50 5.14 -10.17
CA PHE A 30 13.29 5.56 -10.89
C PHE A 30 12.91 4.66 -12.07
N LEU A 31 13.87 4.18 -12.84
CA LEU A 31 13.58 3.27 -13.98
C LEU A 31 12.99 1.94 -13.51
N TRP A 32 13.45 1.43 -12.39
CA TRP A 32 12.91 0.23 -11.77
C TRP A 32 11.48 0.45 -11.29
N ASP A 33 11.27 1.59 -10.64
CA ASP A 33 9.95 2.01 -10.18
C ASP A 33 8.95 2.20 -11.34
N LEU A 34 9.39 2.78 -12.46
CA LEU A 34 8.60 2.91 -13.67
C LEU A 34 8.19 1.54 -14.25
N ALA A 35 9.08 0.57 -14.26
CA ALA A 35 8.78 -0.78 -14.72
C ALA A 35 7.68 -1.44 -13.87
N PHE A 36 7.75 -1.30 -12.55
CA PHE A 36 6.70 -1.78 -11.64
C PHE A 36 5.39 -1.00 -11.79
N MET A 37 5.44 0.29 -12.11
CA MET A 37 4.23 1.07 -12.40
C MET A 37 3.53 0.54 -13.65
N VAL A 38 4.27 0.30 -14.74
CA VAL A 38 3.73 -0.30 -15.97
C VAL A 38 3.12 -1.66 -15.70
N TRP A 39 3.80 -2.50 -14.91
CA TRP A 39 3.27 -3.79 -14.47
C TRP A 39 1.95 -3.66 -13.70
N THR A 40 1.88 -2.74 -12.75
CA THR A 40 0.68 -2.49 -11.95
C THR A 40 -0.48 -2.00 -12.82
N ILE A 41 -0.22 -1.09 -13.77
CA ILE A 41 -1.23 -0.62 -14.73
C ILE A 41 -1.74 -1.78 -15.59
N ALA A 42 -0.84 -2.63 -16.12
CA ALA A 42 -1.22 -3.78 -16.94
C ALA A 42 -2.09 -4.78 -16.15
N ASN A 43 -1.72 -5.10 -14.91
CA ASN A 43 -2.53 -5.94 -14.02
C ASN A 43 -3.90 -5.33 -13.74
N THR A 44 -3.96 -4.04 -13.43
CA THR A 44 -5.23 -3.35 -13.17
C THR A 44 -6.12 -3.33 -14.40
N LEU A 45 -5.57 -3.07 -15.59
CA LEU A 45 -6.31 -3.16 -16.86
C LEU A 45 -6.87 -4.56 -17.07
N THR A 46 -6.09 -5.62 -16.80
CA THR A 46 -6.54 -7.01 -16.91
C THR A 46 -7.73 -7.27 -15.99
N ILE A 47 -7.68 -6.81 -14.73
CA ILE A 47 -8.77 -6.96 -13.77
C ILE A 47 -10.03 -6.21 -14.25
N VAL A 48 -9.88 -4.99 -14.73
CA VAL A 48 -11.02 -4.17 -15.18
C VAL A 48 -11.62 -4.72 -16.49
N PHE A 49 -10.82 -5.32 -17.37
CA PHE A 49 -11.34 -5.98 -18.56
C PHE A 49 -12.23 -7.21 -18.25
N ILE A 50 -12.12 -7.80 -17.05
CA ILE A 50 -13.05 -8.83 -16.61
C ILE A 50 -14.50 -8.32 -16.63
N ALA A 51 -14.73 -7.05 -16.26
CA ALA A 51 -16.07 -6.46 -16.32
C ALA A 51 -16.64 -6.45 -17.74
N ARG A 52 -15.80 -6.19 -18.75
CA ARG A 52 -16.20 -6.20 -20.17
C ARG A 52 -16.41 -7.60 -20.74
N ALA A 53 -15.87 -8.61 -20.09
CA ALA A 53 -16.00 -10.00 -20.50
C ALA A 53 -17.29 -10.67 -19.99
N ILE A 54 -18.07 -10.00 -19.12
CA ILE A 54 -19.31 -10.57 -18.57
C ILE A 54 -20.41 -10.55 -19.65
N PRO A 55 -20.92 -11.72 -20.11
CA PRO A 55 -21.92 -11.76 -21.16
C PRO A 55 -23.30 -11.31 -20.65
N GLY A 56 -24.05 -10.62 -21.50
CA GLY A 56 -25.45 -10.29 -21.23
C GLY A 56 -25.72 -9.10 -20.31
N ILE A 57 -24.68 -8.35 -19.90
CA ILE A 57 -24.86 -7.12 -19.13
C ILE A 57 -25.09 -5.91 -20.04
N THR A 58 -25.83 -4.93 -19.51
CA THR A 58 -26.04 -3.66 -20.23
C THR A 58 -24.79 -2.78 -20.16
N PRO A 59 -24.59 -1.81 -21.09
CA PRO A 59 -23.46 -0.88 -21.04
C PRO A 59 -23.33 -0.12 -19.71
N THR A 60 -24.45 0.17 -19.06
CA THR A 60 -24.47 0.83 -17.74
C THR A 60 -23.93 -0.09 -16.65
N GLN A 61 -24.33 -1.36 -16.66
CA GLN A 61 -23.84 -2.37 -15.70
C GLN A 61 -22.36 -2.66 -15.92
N GLU A 62 -21.92 -2.72 -17.17
CA GLU A 62 -20.52 -2.87 -17.54
C GLU A 62 -19.67 -1.72 -16.96
N ASN A 63 -20.09 -0.46 -17.17
CA ASN A 63 -19.38 0.69 -16.65
C ASN A 63 -19.34 0.69 -15.11
N THR A 64 -20.42 0.29 -14.44
CA THR A 64 -20.48 0.18 -12.99
C THR A 64 -19.52 -0.89 -12.48
N ALA A 65 -19.50 -2.07 -13.09
CA ALA A 65 -18.60 -3.16 -12.73
C ALA A 65 -17.12 -2.78 -12.97
N ALA A 66 -16.82 -2.17 -14.12
CA ALA A 66 -15.48 -1.70 -14.46
C ALA A 66 -14.98 -0.64 -13.45
N THR A 67 -15.87 0.30 -13.08
CA THR A 67 -15.55 1.33 -12.08
C THR A 67 -15.29 0.72 -10.70
N ALA A 68 -16.12 -0.22 -10.27
CA ALA A 68 -15.92 -0.91 -8.98
C ALA A 68 -14.60 -1.67 -8.93
N LEU A 69 -14.26 -2.41 -10.00
CA LEU A 69 -12.99 -3.13 -10.10
C LEU A 69 -11.79 -2.17 -10.15
N LEU A 70 -11.91 -1.04 -10.85
CA LEU A 70 -10.86 -0.01 -10.89
C LEU A 70 -10.62 0.59 -9.50
N ILE A 71 -11.67 0.95 -8.77
CA ILE A 71 -11.57 1.49 -7.42
C ILE A 71 -10.92 0.44 -6.50
N GLY A 72 -11.41 -0.78 -6.50
CA GLY A 72 -10.84 -1.87 -5.69
C GLY A 72 -9.36 -2.11 -6.00
N ALA A 73 -8.99 -2.20 -7.28
CA ALA A 73 -7.59 -2.37 -7.69
C ALA A 73 -6.70 -1.19 -7.26
N THR A 74 -7.22 0.03 -7.32
CA THR A 74 -6.48 1.23 -6.89
C THR A 74 -6.27 1.25 -5.38
N ILE A 75 -7.31 0.94 -4.59
CA ILE A 75 -7.23 0.81 -3.13
C ILE A 75 -6.21 -0.28 -2.78
N TRP A 76 -6.31 -1.45 -3.41
CA TRP A 76 -5.38 -2.54 -3.15
C TRP A 76 -3.94 -2.19 -3.52
N ALA A 77 -3.71 -1.54 -4.65
CA ALA A 77 -2.38 -1.09 -5.05
C ALA A 77 -1.79 -0.09 -4.04
N PHE A 78 -2.61 0.84 -3.53
CA PHE A 78 -2.19 1.79 -2.50
C PHE A 78 -1.82 1.10 -1.18
N LEU A 79 -2.71 0.27 -0.67
CA LEU A 79 -2.51 -0.44 0.60
C LEU A 79 -1.35 -1.46 0.50
N GLY A 80 -1.23 -2.10 -0.66
CA GLY A 80 -0.13 -3.02 -0.96
C GLY A 80 1.23 -2.36 -0.88
N ILE A 81 1.38 -1.14 -1.43
CA ILE A 81 2.62 -0.36 -1.34
C ILE A 81 2.99 -0.07 0.12
N ILE A 82 2.03 0.35 0.94
CA ILE A 82 2.30 0.63 2.36
C ILE A 82 2.80 -0.63 3.07
N PHE A 83 2.11 -1.75 2.85
CA PHE A 83 2.47 -3.02 3.45
C PHE A 83 3.86 -3.48 3.01
N GLU A 84 4.16 -3.43 1.71
CA GLU A 84 5.44 -3.80 1.12
C GLU A 84 6.57 -2.94 1.70
N PHE A 85 6.44 -1.61 1.68
CA PHE A 85 7.44 -0.72 2.27
C PHE A 85 7.72 -1.02 3.73
N MET A 86 6.69 -1.29 4.53
CA MET A 86 6.87 -1.60 5.95
C MET A 86 7.55 -2.94 6.17
N THR A 87 7.17 -3.97 5.40
CA THR A 87 7.71 -5.32 5.54
C THR A 87 9.13 -5.42 4.99
N GLU A 88 9.40 -4.80 3.83
CA GLU A 88 10.67 -4.91 3.14
C GLU A 88 11.73 -3.97 3.65
N THR A 89 11.40 -2.87 4.32
CA THR A 89 12.38 -1.92 4.85
C THR A 89 13.49 -2.61 5.62
N VAL A 90 13.14 -3.51 6.52
CA VAL A 90 14.12 -4.25 7.34
C VAL A 90 14.92 -5.25 6.50
N ALA A 91 14.26 -5.91 5.54
CA ALA A 91 14.92 -6.86 4.64
C ALA A 91 15.96 -6.17 3.76
N TRP A 92 15.61 -5.01 3.17
CA TRP A 92 16.52 -4.21 2.34
C TRP A 92 17.70 -3.68 3.12
N GLU A 93 17.48 -3.10 4.31
CA GLU A 93 18.55 -2.59 5.17
C GLU A 93 19.51 -3.70 5.60
N ARG A 94 19.02 -4.92 5.83
CA ARG A 94 19.87 -6.08 6.10
C ARG A 94 20.68 -6.49 4.87
N TRP A 95 20.03 -6.54 3.72
CA TRP A 95 20.67 -6.94 2.47
C TRP A 95 21.75 -5.96 2.01
N GLU A 96 21.49 -4.66 2.18
CA GLU A 96 22.47 -3.60 1.90
C GLU A 96 23.55 -3.46 3.00
N GLY A 97 23.42 -4.13 4.14
CA GLY A 97 24.32 -3.99 5.28
C GLY A 97 24.20 -2.65 6.01
N THR A 98 23.10 -1.93 5.84
CA THR A 98 22.87 -0.60 6.44
C THR A 98 22.12 -0.64 7.76
N ILE A 99 21.57 -1.82 8.15
CA ILE A 99 20.74 -1.98 9.36
C ILE A 99 21.50 -1.60 10.64
N GLU A 100 22.80 -1.87 10.70
CA GLU A 100 23.64 -1.54 11.86
C GLU A 100 23.76 -0.03 12.05
N TYR A 101 23.93 0.70 10.95
CA TYR A 101 23.97 2.18 10.99
C TYR A 101 22.64 2.76 11.41
N THR A 102 21.53 2.18 10.95
CA THR A 102 20.17 2.59 11.36
C THR A 102 19.98 2.36 12.86
N PHE A 103 20.48 1.24 13.41
CA PHE A 103 20.35 0.93 14.85
C PHE A 103 21.31 1.72 15.75
N MET A 104 22.43 2.20 15.22
CA MET A 104 23.36 3.09 15.93
C MET A 104 22.95 4.56 15.88
N ALA A 105 22.02 4.93 15.00
CA ALA A 105 21.52 6.29 14.91
C ALA A 105 20.78 6.69 16.22
N PRO A 106 20.87 7.94 16.68
CA PRO A 106 20.20 8.43 17.88
C PRO A 106 18.70 8.66 17.65
N LEU A 107 18.02 7.68 17.05
CA LEU A 107 16.60 7.67 16.71
C LEU A 107 15.90 6.48 17.36
N SER A 108 14.70 6.72 17.87
CA SER A 108 13.89 5.60 18.33
C SER A 108 13.45 4.73 17.15
N ARG A 109 13.39 3.42 17.36
CA ARG A 109 12.98 2.46 16.32
C ARG A 109 11.55 2.72 15.81
N LEU A 110 10.69 3.23 16.70
CA LEU A 110 9.34 3.63 16.31
C LEU A 110 9.35 4.82 15.35
N VAL A 111 10.18 5.83 15.61
CA VAL A 111 10.32 6.99 14.71
C VAL A 111 10.86 6.57 13.35
N HIS A 112 11.80 5.61 13.30
CA HIS A 112 12.26 5.04 12.04
C HIS A 112 11.09 4.38 11.27
N LEU A 113 10.33 3.49 11.91
CA LEU A 113 9.20 2.82 11.26
C LEU A 113 8.08 3.80 10.86
N PHE A 114 7.77 4.79 11.68
CA PHE A 114 6.81 5.84 11.31
C PHE A 114 7.29 6.72 10.15
N GLY A 115 8.57 7.02 10.07
CA GLY A 115 9.16 7.72 8.93
C GLY A 115 9.02 6.93 7.62
N GLN A 116 9.26 5.62 7.67
CA GLN A 116 9.02 4.71 6.56
C GLN A 116 7.53 4.68 6.16
N GLY A 117 6.65 4.55 7.15
CA GLY A 117 5.19 4.56 6.92
C GLY A 117 4.71 5.88 6.32
N ALA A 118 5.18 7.02 6.81
CA ALA A 118 4.84 8.33 6.27
C ALA A 118 5.27 8.46 4.80
N TYR A 119 6.49 8.02 4.47
CA TYR A 119 6.94 7.99 3.10
C TYR A 119 6.09 7.04 2.23
N ALA A 120 5.81 5.83 2.73
CA ALA A 120 5.00 4.85 2.01
C ALA A 120 3.59 5.38 1.67
N VAL A 121 2.96 6.11 2.60
CA VAL A 121 1.66 6.75 2.35
C VAL A 121 1.76 7.82 1.27
N LEU A 122 2.73 8.75 1.36
CA LEU A 122 2.90 9.81 0.37
C LEU A 122 3.19 9.25 -1.03
N TYR A 123 4.12 8.32 -1.10
CA TYR A 123 4.49 7.65 -2.34
C TYR A 123 3.35 6.81 -2.91
N GLY A 124 2.67 6.05 -2.06
CA GLY A 124 1.52 5.23 -2.42
C GLY A 124 0.36 6.07 -2.97
N LEU A 125 0.06 7.23 -2.37
CA LEU A 125 -0.96 8.15 -2.87
C LEU A 125 -0.62 8.68 -4.28
N ILE A 126 0.62 9.05 -4.52
CA ILE A 126 1.07 9.50 -5.85
C ILE A 126 0.89 8.37 -6.87
N ARG A 127 1.37 7.17 -6.56
CA ARG A 127 1.25 6.01 -7.46
C ARG A 127 -0.19 5.61 -7.70
N ALA A 128 -1.02 5.54 -6.66
CA ALA A 128 -2.44 5.21 -6.79
C ALA A 128 -3.19 6.25 -7.66
N THR A 129 -2.86 7.52 -7.51
CA THR A 129 -3.43 8.60 -8.33
C THR A 129 -3.04 8.42 -9.81
N ILE A 130 -1.76 8.18 -10.11
CA ILE A 130 -1.31 7.94 -11.48
C ILE A 130 -1.98 6.69 -12.05
N LEU A 131 -2.02 5.59 -11.30
CA LEU A 131 -2.67 4.35 -11.70
C LEU A 131 -4.13 4.56 -12.04
N PHE A 132 -4.86 5.21 -11.13
CA PHE A 132 -6.29 5.46 -11.28
C PHE A 132 -6.59 6.26 -12.56
N PHE A 133 -5.92 7.41 -12.75
CA PHE A 133 -6.16 8.25 -13.91
C PHE A 133 -5.68 7.62 -15.22
N ALA A 134 -4.55 6.90 -15.21
CA ALA A 134 -4.07 6.20 -16.39
C ALA A 134 -5.07 5.13 -16.87
N VAL A 135 -5.57 4.30 -15.96
CA VAL A 135 -6.53 3.24 -16.29
C VAL A 135 -7.91 3.83 -16.62
N ALA A 136 -8.39 4.83 -15.85
CA ALA A 136 -9.67 5.50 -16.12
C ALA A 136 -9.69 6.15 -17.51
N ALA A 137 -8.61 6.82 -17.92
CA ALA A 137 -8.46 7.42 -19.24
C ALA A 137 -8.43 6.37 -20.34
N PHE A 138 -7.75 5.24 -20.12
CA PHE A 138 -7.65 4.16 -21.10
C PHE A 138 -8.98 3.48 -21.36
N ILE A 139 -9.80 3.28 -20.30
CA ILE A 139 -11.08 2.56 -20.40
C ILE A 139 -12.25 3.50 -20.73
N GLY A 140 -12.07 4.82 -20.52
CA GLY A 140 -13.12 5.81 -20.76
C GLY A 140 -14.21 5.79 -19.69
N VAL A 141 -13.86 5.46 -18.43
CA VAL A 141 -14.81 5.44 -17.31
C VAL A 141 -15.23 6.87 -16.95
N HIS A 142 -16.55 7.10 -16.88
CA HIS A 142 -17.13 8.39 -16.47
C HIS A 142 -17.68 8.31 -15.05
N MET A 143 -17.18 9.17 -14.16
CA MET A 143 -17.56 9.23 -12.75
C MET A 143 -17.97 10.67 -12.35
N PRO A 144 -19.13 11.16 -12.81
CA PRO A 144 -19.52 12.56 -12.60
C PRO A 144 -19.76 12.92 -11.13
N ALA A 145 -19.99 11.95 -10.25
CA ALA A 145 -20.29 12.16 -8.83
C ALA A 145 -19.15 11.74 -7.88
N ALA A 146 -17.92 11.56 -8.38
CA ALA A 146 -16.80 11.09 -7.56
C ALA A 146 -16.37 12.17 -6.54
N ASN A 147 -16.38 11.81 -5.26
CA ASN A 147 -15.88 12.65 -4.17
C ASN A 147 -14.44 12.24 -3.82
N PHE A 148 -13.47 12.79 -4.55
CA PHE A 148 -12.05 12.51 -4.35
C PHE A 148 -11.55 12.89 -2.96
N GLY A 149 -12.12 13.94 -2.32
CA GLY A 149 -11.74 14.33 -0.97
C GLY A 149 -12.12 13.27 0.07
N ALA A 150 -13.34 12.71 -0.03
CA ALA A 150 -13.75 11.61 0.83
C ALA A 150 -12.92 10.34 0.59
N ALA A 151 -12.61 10.02 -0.67
CA ALA A 151 -11.75 8.88 -1.02
C ALA A 151 -10.35 9.02 -0.41
N LEU A 152 -9.72 10.20 -0.53
CA LEU A 152 -8.41 10.45 0.09
C LEU A 152 -8.47 10.34 1.63
N GLY A 153 -9.54 10.84 2.26
CA GLY A 153 -9.73 10.71 3.69
C GLY A 153 -9.84 9.25 4.15
N LEU A 154 -10.61 8.42 3.42
CA LEU A 154 -10.72 6.98 3.70
C LEU A 154 -9.39 6.26 3.50
N LEU A 155 -8.66 6.56 2.41
CA LEU A 155 -7.34 5.98 2.17
C LEU A 155 -6.34 6.36 3.27
N ALA A 156 -6.35 7.61 3.73
CA ALA A 156 -5.50 8.04 4.84
C ALA A 156 -5.84 7.31 6.14
N LEU A 157 -7.12 7.08 6.42
CA LEU A 157 -7.56 6.31 7.60
C LEU A 157 -7.14 4.84 7.49
N ALA A 158 -7.37 4.21 6.34
CA ALA A 158 -7.00 2.83 6.07
C ALA A 158 -5.47 2.63 6.17
N SER A 159 -4.68 3.62 5.72
CA SER A 159 -3.21 3.55 5.76
C SER A 159 -2.66 3.35 7.17
N VAL A 160 -3.30 3.95 8.21
CA VAL A 160 -2.87 3.78 9.60
C VAL A 160 -2.93 2.30 10.03
N SER A 161 -4.02 1.62 9.67
CA SER A 161 -4.18 0.19 9.97
C SER A 161 -3.16 -0.66 9.21
N PHE A 162 -2.89 -0.34 7.95
CA PHE A 162 -1.90 -1.07 7.13
C PHE A 162 -0.46 -0.84 7.58
N ILE A 163 -0.12 0.37 8.04
CA ILE A 163 1.16 0.62 8.70
C ILE A 163 1.30 -0.28 9.93
N GLY A 164 0.25 -0.38 10.76
CA GLY A 164 0.26 -1.25 11.93
C GLY A 164 0.51 -2.71 11.59
N VAL A 165 -0.22 -3.26 10.62
CA VAL A 165 -0.01 -4.65 10.14
C VAL A 165 1.38 -4.80 9.51
N GLY A 166 1.84 -3.82 8.73
CA GLY A 166 3.18 -3.80 8.14
C GLY A 166 4.29 -3.82 9.18
N ILE A 167 4.16 -3.06 10.28
CA ILE A 167 5.09 -3.11 11.42
C ILE A 167 5.12 -4.52 12.04
N MET A 168 3.98 -5.16 12.20
CA MET A 168 3.93 -6.55 12.73
C MET A 168 4.64 -7.52 11.81
N THR A 169 4.47 -7.39 10.49
CA THR A 169 5.12 -8.27 9.50
C THR A 169 6.60 -7.95 9.28
N SER A 170 7.05 -6.72 9.57
CA SER A 170 8.47 -6.34 9.49
C SER A 170 9.37 -7.12 10.47
N VAL A 171 8.78 -7.79 11.46
CA VAL A 171 9.48 -8.71 12.35
C VAL A 171 9.93 -9.98 11.62
N LEU A 172 9.23 -10.40 10.57
CA LEU A 172 9.55 -11.62 9.82
C LEU A 172 10.96 -11.60 9.20
N PRO A 173 11.41 -10.54 8.51
CA PRO A 173 12.78 -10.42 8.03
C PRO A 173 13.83 -10.34 9.14
N LEU A 174 13.47 -9.91 10.36
CA LEU A 174 14.39 -9.93 11.50
C LEU A 174 14.63 -11.34 12.00
N ILE A 175 13.59 -12.18 12.05
CA ILE A 175 13.67 -13.57 12.52
C ILE A 175 14.31 -14.47 11.44
N SER A 176 13.91 -14.29 10.18
CA SER A 176 14.36 -15.09 9.05
C SER A 176 14.79 -14.19 7.88
N PRO A 177 16.08 -13.81 7.81
CA PRO A 177 16.59 -12.90 6.79
C PRO A 177 16.35 -13.35 5.35
N GLU A 178 16.41 -14.68 5.12
CA GLU A 178 16.29 -15.27 3.80
C GLU A 178 14.85 -15.43 3.31
N LYS A 179 13.90 -15.60 4.24
CA LYS A 179 12.51 -15.98 3.92
C LYS A 179 11.47 -14.97 4.43
N GLY A 180 11.90 -14.01 5.26
CA GLY A 180 10.96 -13.09 5.92
C GLY A 180 10.19 -12.22 4.95
N ALA A 181 10.84 -11.73 3.89
CA ALA A 181 10.16 -10.95 2.85
C ALA A 181 9.10 -11.80 2.11
N GLN A 182 9.44 -13.05 1.75
CA GLN A 182 8.49 -13.98 1.09
C GLN A 182 7.27 -14.28 1.97
N LEU A 183 7.48 -14.44 3.29
CA LEU A 183 6.37 -14.60 4.23
C LEU A 183 5.48 -13.35 4.27
N GLY A 184 6.05 -12.16 4.12
CA GLY A 184 5.30 -10.91 3.96
C GLY A 184 4.36 -10.95 2.76
N PHE A 185 4.84 -11.37 1.60
CA PHE A 185 3.99 -11.54 0.40
C PHE A 185 2.87 -12.57 0.60
N VAL A 186 3.14 -13.66 1.33
CA VAL A 186 2.09 -14.64 1.68
C VAL A 186 1.02 -13.99 2.55
N CYS A 187 1.41 -13.23 3.58
CA CYS A 187 0.46 -12.48 4.42
C CYS A 187 -0.38 -11.49 3.59
N GLN A 188 0.26 -10.74 2.69
CA GLN A 188 -0.43 -9.82 1.78
C GLN A 188 -1.42 -10.55 0.88
N GLY A 189 -1.04 -11.70 0.31
CA GLY A 189 -1.90 -12.54 -0.52
C GLY A 189 -3.13 -13.05 0.25
N ILE A 190 -2.96 -13.50 1.48
CA ILE A 190 -4.06 -13.91 2.36
C ILE A 190 -4.99 -12.72 2.62
N MET A 191 -4.44 -11.55 2.94
CA MET A 191 -5.23 -10.34 3.16
C MET A 191 -6.02 -9.95 1.91
N LEU A 192 -5.45 -10.06 0.70
CA LEU A 192 -6.17 -9.81 -0.55
C LEU A 192 -7.40 -10.70 -0.69
N VAL A 193 -7.22 -12.00 -0.48
CA VAL A 193 -8.30 -12.99 -0.64
C VAL A 193 -9.43 -12.75 0.36
N VAL A 194 -9.13 -12.40 1.61
CA VAL A 194 -10.15 -12.20 2.65
C VAL A 194 -10.72 -10.78 2.72
N SER A 195 -10.15 -9.82 1.98
CA SER A 195 -10.54 -8.40 2.07
C SER A 195 -11.83 -8.07 1.34
N GLY A 196 -12.18 -8.83 0.29
CA GLY A 196 -13.34 -8.50 -0.55
C GLY A 196 -13.14 -7.27 -1.44
N VAL A 197 -11.91 -6.85 -1.70
CA VAL A 197 -11.57 -5.67 -2.52
C VAL A 197 -12.07 -5.80 -3.97
N TYR A 198 -12.06 -7.00 -4.53
CA TYR A 198 -12.50 -7.27 -5.91
C TYR A 198 -13.88 -7.90 -6.02
N TYR A 199 -14.45 -8.35 -4.91
CA TYR A 199 -15.75 -9.02 -4.87
C TYR A 199 -16.44 -8.81 -3.52
N PRO A 200 -17.77 -8.85 -3.48
CA PRO A 200 -18.49 -8.70 -2.21
C PRO A 200 -18.14 -9.82 -1.22
N VAL A 201 -17.96 -9.45 0.04
CA VAL A 201 -17.64 -10.41 1.13
C VAL A 201 -18.66 -11.56 1.23
N THR A 202 -19.91 -11.29 0.83
CA THR A 202 -21.01 -12.27 0.84
C THR A 202 -20.84 -13.46 -0.10
N VAL A 203 -19.93 -13.36 -1.08
CA VAL A 203 -19.62 -14.47 -2.02
C VAL A 203 -18.67 -15.49 -1.38
N MET A 204 -17.97 -15.10 -0.31
CA MET A 204 -17.02 -15.97 0.38
C MET A 204 -17.74 -17.01 1.25
N PRO A 205 -17.10 -18.17 1.51
CA PRO A 205 -17.54 -19.11 2.55
C PRO A 205 -17.68 -18.42 3.92
N GLU A 206 -18.61 -18.87 4.75
CA GLU A 206 -18.91 -18.22 6.05
C GLU A 206 -17.69 -18.05 6.95
N TRP A 207 -16.80 -19.04 7.01
CA TRP A 207 -15.58 -18.94 7.81
C TRP A 207 -14.63 -17.85 7.34
N MET A 208 -14.56 -17.56 6.02
CA MET A 208 -13.76 -16.45 5.46
C MET A 208 -14.40 -15.10 5.74
N GLN A 209 -15.73 -15.02 5.74
CA GLN A 209 -16.46 -13.80 6.10
C GLN A 209 -16.17 -13.36 7.54
N TRP A 210 -15.94 -14.31 8.46
CA TRP A 210 -15.51 -13.98 9.82
C TRP A 210 -14.10 -13.38 9.86
N ILE A 211 -13.19 -13.92 9.07
CA ILE A 211 -11.82 -13.38 8.96
C ILE A 211 -11.84 -12.00 8.30
N SER A 212 -12.69 -11.81 7.29
CA SER A 212 -12.80 -10.52 6.59
C SER A 212 -13.22 -9.37 7.52
N LYS A 213 -14.03 -9.64 8.54
CA LYS A 213 -14.42 -8.64 9.55
C LYS A 213 -13.23 -8.09 10.38
N ILE A 214 -12.14 -8.83 10.45
CA ILE A 214 -10.92 -8.43 11.18
C ILE A 214 -9.95 -7.71 10.22
N SER A 215 -10.10 -7.93 8.91
CA SER A 215 -9.21 -7.35 7.91
C SER A 215 -9.46 -5.84 7.73
N PRO A 216 -8.46 -4.99 7.93
CA PRO A 216 -8.61 -3.55 7.71
C PRO A 216 -8.88 -3.20 6.25
N ALA A 217 -8.48 -4.04 5.29
CA ALA A 217 -8.73 -3.84 3.87
C ALA A 217 -10.22 -4.01 3.48
N THR A 218 -11.00 -4.69 4.31
CA THR A 218 -12.45 -4.86 4.07
C THR A 218 -13.23 -3.55 4.27
N TYR A 219 -12.68 -2.63 5.05
CA TYR A 219 -13.32 -1.36 5.41
C TYR A 219 -12.73 -0.15 4.68
N ALA A 220 -11.75 -0.37 3.80
CA ALA A 220 -11.15 0.66 2.95
C ALA A 220 -11.96 0.87 1.66
#